data_e96f499961716cc3d3edd9652afa6e0e
#
_entry.id   e96f499961716cc3d3edd9652afa6e0e
#
_cell.length_a   1.000
_cell.length_b   1.000
_cell.length_c   1.000
_cell.angle_alpha   90.00
_cell.angle_beta   90.00
_cell.angle_gamma   90.00
#
_symmetry.space_group_name_H-M   'P 1'
#
loop_
_entity.id
_entity.type
_entity.pdbx_description
1 polymer ?
#
loop_
_entity_poly.entity_id
_entity_poly.type
_entity_poly.pdbx_seq_one_letter_code
_entity_poly.pdbx_strand_id
1 'polypeptide(L)'
;MGSPADASKVALYVRVSTGEQDLEGQERDLRAYATSRGWEVITVYREKLSATGKVERPAYDRLLRDVAVPERAWGHVLVWSLDRWSRDTRFSVAVRSIEDVEAHGVKFHSFKEPMIDSSEDGSANIGRDLLRAILPVIATFESRRRAERVTVAMRELKEGRRQTRSGKPWHRPIRVTPEKLETLLKLRALGKPWATVAQTVGLPANTCKSAAWKARRTGANPEV
;
A
#
# COMPACT_ATOMS: atom_id res chain seq x y z
N MET A 1 -12.78 -30.45 -19.76
CA MET A 1 -13.74 -29.39 -19.42
C MET A 1 -14.02 -29.55 -17.94
N GLY A 2 -13.45 -28.65 -17.11
CA GLY A 2 -13.71 -28.63 -15.67
C GLY A 2 -15.17 -28.34 -15.41
N SER A 3 -15.77 -29.03 -14.44
CA SER A 3 -17.15 -28.75 -14.00
C SER A 3 -17.21 -27.29 -13.55
N PRO A 4 -18.21 -26.49 -13.96
CA PRO A 4 -18.31 -25.12 -13.49
C PRO A 4 -18.34 -25.11 -11.97
N ALA A 5 -17.68 -24.11 -11.36
CA ALA A 5 -17.69 -23.93 -9.92
C ALA A 5 -19.14 -23.99 -9.41
N ASP A 6 -19.42 -24.87 -8.44
CA ASP A 6 -20.77 -25.16 -7.99
C ASP A 6 -21.35 -23.94 -7.27
N ALA A 7 -22.40 -23.35 -7.86
CA ALA A 7 -23.09 -22.18 -7.34
C ALA A 7 -23.81 -22.39 -6.00
N SER A 8 -23.88 -23.64 -5.50
CA SER A 8 -24.42 -23.96 -4.17
C SER A 8 -23.33 -24.05 -3.11
N LYS A 9 -22.06 -23.85 -3.46
CA LYS A 9 -20.91 -24.07 -2.57
C LYS A 9 -20.13 -22.80 -2.29
N VAL A 10 -19.80 -22.55 -1.03
CA VAL A 10 -19.18 -21.32 -0.55
C VAL A 10 -17.91 -21.59 0.26
N ALA A 11 -16.91 -20.73 0.06
CA ALA A 11 -15.74 -20.59 0.93
C ALA A 11 -15.95 -19.43 1.90
N LEU A 12 -15.65 -19.61 3.17
CA LEU A 12 -15.67 -18.54 4.17
C LEU A 12 -14.28 -17.97 4.36
N TYR A 13 -14.19 -16.65 4.48
CA TYR A 13 -12.99 -15.98 4.94
C TYR A 13 -13.27 -15.20 6.23
N VAL A 14 -12.60 -15.57 7.32
CA VAL A 14 -12.74 -14.95 8.64
C VAL A 14 -11.39 -14.40 9.12
N ARG A 15 -11.42 -13.19 9.69
CA ARG A 15 -10.23 -12.51 10.16
C ARG A 15 -10.45 -11.82 11.50
N VAL A 16 -9.54 -12.05 12.45
CA VAL A 16 -9.55 -11.39 13.75
C VAL A 16 -8.21 -10.74 14.08
N SER A 17 -8.26 -9.68 14.88
CA SER A 17 -7.07 -8.97 15.36
C SER A 17 -6.48 -9.60 16.62
N THR A 18 -7.33 -10.06 17.53
CA THR A 18 -6.95 -10.71 18.81
C THR A 18 -8.21 -11.33 19.43
N GLY A 19 -8.15 -12.59 19.81
CA GLY A 19 -9.24 -13.27 20.49
C GLY A 19 -9.88 -14.40 19.68
N GLU A 20 -9.85 -15.61 20.21
CA GLU A 20 -10.45 -16.79 19.55
C GLU A 20 -11.98 -16.71 19.54
N GLN A 21 -12.59 -16.15 20.59
CA GLN A 21 -14.05 -16.03 20.72
C GLN A 21 -14.68 -15.19 19.60
N ASP A 22 -14.00 -14.14 19.13
CA ASP A 22 -14.50 -13.28 18.04
C ASP A 22 -14.44 -14.01 16.67
N LEU A 23 -13.47 -14.90 16.49
CA LEU A 23 -13.34 -15.71 15.28
C LEU A 23 -14.43 -16.77 15.18
N GLU A 24 -14.69 -17.49 16.28
CA GLU A 24 -15.74 -18.51 16.34
C GLU A 24 -17.14 -17.90 16.17
N GLY A 25 -17.37 -16.72 16.76
CA GLY A 25 -18.61 -15.97 16.58
C GLY A 25 -18.85 -15.57 15.13
N GLN A 26 -17.85 -14.99 14.47
CA GLN A 26 -17.94 -14.62 13.05
C GLN A 26 -18.19 -15.86 12.18
N GLU A 27 -17.44 -16.94 12.39
CA GLU A 27 -17.62 -18.15 11.60
C GLU A 27 -19.01 -18.76 11.78
N ARG A 28 -19.50 -18.83 13.02
CA ARG A 28 -20.85 -19.35 13.31
C ARG A 28 -21.93 -18.55 12.55
N ASP A 29 -21.85 -17.24 12.61
CA ASP A 29 -22.84 -16.38 11.97
C ASP A 29 -22.78 -16.46 10.44
N LEU A 30 -21.55 -16.57 9.86
CA LEU A 30 -21.39 -16.79 8.43
C LEU A 30 -21.91 -18.15 7.99
N ARG A 31 -21.74 -19.20 8.80
CA ARG A 31 -22.31 -20.55 8.51
C ARG A 31 -23.83 -20.51 8.54
N ALA A 32 -24.42 -19.83 9.52
CA ALA A 32 -25.87 -19.65 9.60
C ALA A 32 -26.41 -18.88 8.38
N TYR A 33 -25.70 -17.82 7.97
CA TYR A 33 -26.06 -17.09 6.76
C TYR A 33 -25.91 -17.94 5.49
N ALA A 34 -24.84 -18.70 5.32
CA ALA A 34 -24.67 -19.61 4.20
C ALA A 34 -25.80 -20.64 4.14
N THR A 35 -26.17 -21.24 5.28
CA THR A 35 -27.30 -22.16 5.39
C THR A 35 -28.62 -21.52 4.97
N SER A 36 -28.88 -20.28 5.40
CA SER A 36 -30.11 -19.56 5.02
C SER A 36 -30.19 -19.26 3.52
N ARG A 37 -29.05 -19.21 2.84
CA ARG A 37 -28.93 -19.04 1.37
C ARG A 37 -28.93 -20.38 0.62
N GLY A 38 -28.99 -21.52 1.32
CA GLY A 38 -28.89 -22.84 0.71
C GLY A 38 -27.47 -23.20 0.26
N TRP A 39 -26.45 -22.54 0.77
CA TRP A 39 -25.06 -22.81 0.41
C TRP A 39 -24.38 -23.80 1.33
N GLU A 40 -23.64 -24.74 0.76
CA GLU A 40 -22.76 -25.66 1.46
C GLU A 40 -21.40 -25.02 1.70
N VAL A 41 -20.95 -24.97 2.96
CA VAL A 41 -19.62 -24.45 3.32
C VAL A 41 -18.55 -25.51 3.09
N ILE A 42 -17.74 -25.35 2.04
CA ILE A 42 -16.69 -26.31 1.65
C ILE A 42 -15.39 -26.08 2.40
N THR A 43 -15.01 -24.81 2.62
CA THR A 43 -13.75 -24.49 3.28
C THR A 43 -13.85 -23.18 4.07
N VAL A 44 -12.97 -23.05 5.07
CA VAL A 44 -12.87 -21.84 5.89
C VAL A 44 -11.42 -21.38 5.96
N TYR A 45 -11.15 -20.19 5.46
CA TYR A 45 -9.87 -19.52 5.55
C TYR A 45 -9.84 -18.65 6.79
N ARG A 46 -9.11 -19.09 7.83
CA ARG A 46 -8.99 -18.38 9.12
C ARG A 46 -7.69 -17.62 9.19
N GLU A 47 -7.78 -16.31 9.37
CA GLU A 47 -6.63 -15.42 9.49
C GLU A 47 -6.51 -14.88 10.92
N LYS A 48 -5.43 -15.24 11.61
CA LYS A 48 -5.06 -14.63 12.88
C LYS A 48 -4.00 -13.56 12.63
N LEU A 49 -4.26 -12.32 13.02
CA LEU A 49 -3.27 -11.26 12.89
C LEU A 49 -2.22 -11.38 13.98
N SER A 50 -0.95 -11.42 13.58
CA SER A 50 0.17 -11.34 14.50
C SER A 50 0.27 -9.92 15.11
N ALA A 51 0.45 -9.84 16.42
CA ALA A 51 0.73 -8.61 17.15
C ALA A 51 2.09 -7.98 16.77
N THR A 52 2.96 -8.72 16.08
CA THR A 52 4.35 -8.35 15.78
C THR A 52 4.54 -7.43 14.56
N GLY A 53 3.47 -6.89 14.00
CA GLY A 53 3.55 -5.85 12.95
C GLY A 53 3.93 -6.33 11.54
N LYS A 54 4.30 -7.59 11.33
CA LYS A 54 4.43 -8.15 9.98
C LYS A 54 3.05 -8.45 9.40
N VAL A 55 2.81 -7.93 8.22
CA VAL A 55 1.51 -7.95 7.53
C VAL A 55 1.40 -9.20 6.65
N GLU A 56 1.72 -10.37 7.17
CA GLU A 56 1.51 -11.63 6.43
C GLU A 56 0.04 -12.05 6.56
N ARG A 57 -0.53 -12.50 5.45
CA ARG A 57 -1.92 -12.97 5.37
C ARG A 57 -1.98 -14.36 4.70
N PRO A 58 -1.40 -15.38 5.32
CA PRO A 58 -1.24 -16.69 4.69
C PRO A 58 -2.59 -17.32 4.30
N ALA A 59 -3.64 -17.10 5.09
CA ALA A 59 -4.97 -17.61 4.77
C ALA A 59 -5.60 -16.86 3.58
N TYR A 60 -5.44 -15.55 3.50
CA TYR A 60 -5.87 -14.74 2.36
C TYR A 60 -5.09 -15.11 1.09
N ASP A 61 -3.78 -15.22 1.18
CA ASP A 61 -2.93 -15.58 0.05
C ASP A 61 -3.25 -17.00 -0.47
N ARG A 62 -3.61 -17.92 0.44
CA ARG A 62 -4.09 -19.24 0.08
C ARG A 62 -5.45 -19.16 -0.62
N LEU A 63 -6.40 -18.37 -0.10
CA LEU A 63 -7.70 -18.15 -0.73
C LEU A 63 -7.52 -17.61 -2.16
N LEU A 64 -6.66 -16.62 -2.39
CA LEU A 64 -6.43 -16.06 -3.73
C LEU A 64 -5.81 -17.09 -4.69
N ARG A 65 -4.91 -17.96 -4.20
CA ARG A 65 -4.39 -19.07 -5.02
C ARG A 65 -5.50 -20.05 -5.40
N ASP A 66 -6.36 -20.40 -4.45
CA ASP A 66 -7.46 -21.33 -4.69
C ASP A 66 -8.52 -20.71 -5.61
N VAL A 67 -8.76 -19.38 -5.54
CA VAL A 67 -9.58 -18.63 -6.49
C VAL A 67 -9.09 -18.77 -7.93
N ALA A 68 -7.79 -18.77 -8.14
CA ALA A 68 -7.20 -18.87 -9.47
C ALA A 68 -7.27 -20.29 -10.07
N VAL A 69 -7.62 -21.31 -9.27
CA VAL A 69 -7.77 -22.70 -9.76
C VAL A 69 -9.13 -22.88 -10.43
N PRO A 70 -9.19 -23.23 -11.73
CA PRO A 70 -10.47 -23.40 -12.44
C PRO A 70 -11.36 -24.51 -11.87
N GLU A 71 -10.74 -25.61 -11.38
CA GLU A 71 -11.41 -26.80 -10.85
C GLU A 71 -11.77 -26.70 -9.36
N ARG A 72 -11.75 -25.49 -8.78
CA ARG A 72 -12.13 -25.28 -7.37
C ARG A 72 -13.53 -25.80 -7.09
N ALA A 73 -13.73 -26.34 -5.88
CA ALA A 73 -14.97 -27.00 -5.48
C ALA A 73 -16.09 -26.02 -5.07
N TRP A 74 -15.90 -24.69 -5.13
CA TRP A 74 -16.83 -23.67 -4.67
C TRP A 74 -16.87 -22.48 -5.62
N GLY A 75 -18.04 -21.84 -5.73
CA GLY A 75 -18.27 -20.70 -6.62
C GLY A 75 -18.44 -19.37 -5.90
N HIS A 76 -18.54 -19.38 -4.56
CA HIS A 76 -18.80 -18.20 -3.76
C HIS A 76 -17.74 -18.01 -2.68
N VAL A 77 -17.41 -16.76 -2.38
CA VAL A 77 -16.64 -16.34 -1.20
C VAL A 77 -17.54 -15.49 -0.33
N LEU A 78 -17.69 -15.84 0.94
CA LEU A 78 -18.45 -15.09 1.93
C LEU A 78 -17.51 -14.58 3.03
N VAL A 79 -17.61 -13.27 3.30
CA VAL A 79 -16.83 -12.58 4.34
C VAL A 79 -17.73 -11.91 5.36
N TRP A 80 -17.22 -11.62 6.55
CA TRP A 80 -17.98 -10.92 7.58
C TRP A 80 -18.28 -9.46 7.18
N SER A 81 -17.26 -8.74 6.71
CA SER A 81 -17.33 -7.33 6.31
C SER A 81 -16.14 -6.94 5.43
N LEU A 82 -16.24 -5.83 4.73
CA LEU A 82 -15.16 -5.31 3.89
C LEU A 82 -13.88 -5.01 4.66
N ASP A 83 -13.98 -4.54 5.90
CA ASP A 83 -12.81 -4.27 6.74
C ASP A 83 -12.11 -5.56 7.19
N ARG A 84 -12.81 -6.71 7.17
CA ARG A 84 -12.23 -8.04 7.36
C ARG A 84 -11.59 -8.57 6.08
N TRP A 85 -12.16 -8.24 4.93
CA TRP A 85 -11.61 -8.58 3.62
C TRP A 85 -10.32 -7.82 3.30
N SER A 86 -10.36 -6.51 3.36
CA SER A 86 -9.21 -5.65 3.10
C SER A 86 -8.61 -5.09 4.40
N ARG A 87 -7.27 -5.00 4.46
CA ARG A 87 -6.57 -4.27 5.54
C ARG A 87 -6.27 -2.82 5.16
N ASP A 88 -6.34 -2.51 3.89
CA ASP A 88 -6.17 -1.13 3.43
C ASP A 88 -7.43 -0.35 3.81
N THR A 89 -7.24 0.76 4.48
CA THR A 89 -8.34 1.68 4.83
C THR A 89 -8.94 2.38 3.61
N ARG A 90 -8.32 2.21 2.45
CA ARG A 90 -8.82 2.73 1.18
C ARG A 90 -9.86 1.79 0.61
N PHE A 91 -11.07 2.26 0.54
CA PHE A 91 -12.19 1.52 -0.03
C PHE A 91 -11.94 1.06 -1.48
N SER A 92 -11.27 1.90 -2.28
CA SER A 92 -10.89 1.58 -3.66
C SER A 92 -10.01 0.34 -3.80
N VAL A 93 -9.16 0.06 -2.82
CA VAL A 93 -8.31 -1.14 -2.80
C VAL A 93 -9.14 -2.39 -2.49
N ALA A 94 -10.07 -2.28 -1.55
CA ALA A 94 -10.98 -3.37 -1.22
C ALA A 94 -11.81 -3.80 -2.43
N VAL A 95 -12.39 -2.84 -3.15
CA VAL A 95 -13.23 -3.14 -4.32
C VAL A 95 -12.43 -3.74 -5.47
N ARG A 96 -11.23 -3.25 -5.76
CA ARG A 96 -10.36 -3.88 -6.78
C ARG A 96 -10.06 -5.34 -6.45
N SER A 97 -9.78 -5.64 -5.18
CA SER A 97 -9.53 -7.03 -4.79
C SER A 97 -10.76 -7.93 -4.90
N ILE A 98 -11.97 -7.37 -4.82
CA ILE A 98 -13.21 -8.08 -5.12
C ILE A 98 -13.34 -8.31 -6.63
N GLU A 99 -13.09 -7.30 -7.44
CA GLU A 99 -13.11 -7.40 -8.91
C GLU A 99 -12.10 -8.46 -9.41
N ASP A 100 -10.92 -8.54 -8.79
CA ASP A 100 -9.91 -9.56 -9.11
C ASP A 100 -10.44 -10.98 -8.83
N VAL A 101 -11.15 -11.20 -7.72
CA VAL A 101 -11.79 -12.47 -7.38
C VAL A 101 -12.88 -12.82 -8.38
N GLU A 102 -13.71 -11.84 -8.75
CA GLU A 102 -14.81 -12.03 -9.71
C GLU A 102 -14.34 -12.29 -11.13
N ALA A 103 -13.20 -11.73 -11.52
CA ALA A 103 -12.58 -12.01 -12.81
C ALA A 103 -12.27 -13.52 -13.01
N HIS A 104 -12.13 -14.26 -11.91
CA HIS A 104 -11.97 -15.72 -11.91
C HIS A 104 -13.30 -16.47 -11.83
N GLY A 105 -14.45 -15.80 -11.98
CA GLY A 105 -15.78 -16.42 -11.94
C GLY A 105 -16.26 -16.78 -10.53
N VAL A 106 -15.65 -16.21 -9.47
CA VAL A 106 -16.10 -16.38 -8.07
C VAL A 106 -17.03 -15.23 -7.71
N LYS A 107 -18.18 -15.52 -7.11
CA LYS A 107 -19.08 -14.50 -6.59
C LYS A 107 -18.66 -14.10 -5.17
N PHE A 108 -18.59 -12.80 -4.93
CA PHE A 108 -18.23 -12.23 -3.64
C PHE A 108 -19.46 -11.80 -2.85
N HIS A 109 -19.51 -12.12 -1.55
CA HIS A 109 -20.59 -11.76 -0.64
C HIS A 109 -20.04 -11.20 0.66
N SER A 110 -20.68 -10.15 1.19
CA SER A 110 -20.39 -9.57 2.49
C SER A 110 -21.62 -9.64 3.40
N PHE A 111 -21.46 -10.25 4.58
CA PHE A 111 -22.54 -10.37 5.54
C PHE A 111 -23.03 -9.00 6.07
N LYS A 112 -22.12 -8.05 6.30
CA LYS A 112 -22.46 -6.72 6.80
C LYS A 112 -22.83 -5.72 5.73
N GLU A 113 -22.33 -5.90 4.51
CA GLU A 113 -22.57 -5.00 3.37
C GLU A 113 -23.17 -5.75 2.16
N PRO A 114 -24.42 -6.25 2.23
CA PRO A 114 -25.03 -7.00 1.11
C PRO A 114 -25.16 -6.20 -0.19
N MET A 115 -25.08 -4.87 -0.11
CA MET A 115 -25.13 -3.98 -1.27
C MET A 115 -23.92 -4.13 -2.21
N ILE A 116 -22.85 -4.77 -1.76
CA ILE A 116 -21.66 -5.04 -2.59
C ILE A 116 -21.60 -6.48 -3.10
N ASP A 117 -22.58 -7.30 -2.78
CA ASP A 117 -22.63 -8.70 -3.20
C ASP A 117 -22.65 -8.85 -4.73
N SER A 118 -22.05 -9.92 -5.21
CA SER A 118 -22.23 -10.33 -6.61
C SER A 118 -23.67 -10.70 -6.87
N SER A 119 -24.24 -10.27 -8.01
CA SER A 119 -25.58 -10.72 -8.43
C SER A 119 -25.57 -12.22 -8.72
N GLU A 120 -26.58 -12.93 -8.26
CA GLU A 120 -26.71 -14.38 -8.51
C GLU A 120 -27.22 -14.66 -9.93
N ASP A 121 -28.07 -13.78 -10.45
CA ASP A 121 -28.78 -13.91 -11.72
C ASP A 121 -28.19 -13.06 -12.86
N GLY A 122 -27.06 -12.38 -12.64
CA GLY A 122 -26.47 -11.46 -13.61
C GLY A 122 -27.23 -10.14 -13.76
N SER A 123 -28.27 -9.90 -12.93
CA SER A 123 -28.98 -8.63 -12.91
C SER A 123 -28.07 -7.49 -12.42
N ALA A 124 -28.35 -6.28 -12.88
CA ALA A 124 -27.62 -5.10 -12.44
C ALA A 124 -27.82 -4.88 -10.94
N ASN A 125 -26.76 -4.99 -10.15
CA ASN A 125 -26.77 -4.58 -8.76
C ASN A 125 -26.55 -3.06 -8.70
N ILE A 126 -27.67 -2.31 -8.64
CA ILE A 126 -27.66 -0.84 -8.63
C ILE A 126 -26.72 -0.29 -7.54
N GLY A 127 -26.67 -0.89 -6.35
CA GLY A 127 -25.76 -0.50 -5.28
C GLY A 127 -24.29 -0.64 -5.69
N ARG A 128 -23.98 -1.70 -6.39
CA ARG A 128 -22.64 -2.00 -6.90
C ARG A 128 -22.24 -1.09 -8.06
N ASP A 129 -23.15 -0.83 -8.99
CA ASP A 129 -22.92 0.08 -10.11
C ASP A 129 -22.74 1.52 -9.60
N LEU A 130 -23.51 1.93 -8.60
CA LEU A 130 -23.31 3.20 -7.90
C LEU A 130 -21.94 3.27 -7.21
N LEU A 131 -21.53 2.20 -6.52
CA LEU A 131 -20.21 2.13 -5.91
C LEU A 131 -19.10 2.22 -6.96
N ARG A 132 -19.21 1.51 -8.07
CA ARG A 132 -18.23 1.61 -9.18
C ARG A 132 -18.15 3.02 -9.75
N ALA A 133 -19.28 3.71 -9.90
CA ALA A 133 -19.31 5.08 -10.37
C ALA A 133 -18.66 6.08 -9.38
N ILE A 134 -18.79 5.85 -8.07
CA ILE A 134 -18.22 6.71 -7.02
C ILE A 134 -16.75 6.41 -6.73
N LEU A 135 -16.29 5.18 -6.97
CA LEU A 135 -14.92 4.75 -6.67
C LEU A 135 -13.82 5.65 -7.23
N PRO A 136 -13.85 6.10 -8.51
CA PRO A 136 -12.84 7.00 -9.05
C PRO A 136 -12.79 8.33 -8.29
N VAL A 137 -13.94 8.82 -7.85
CA VAL A 137 -14.05 10.06 -7.05
C VAL A 137 -13.41 9.86 -5.68
N ILE A 138 -13.74 8.77 -4.99
CA ILE A 138 -13.14 8.42 -3.69
C ILE A 138 -11.62 8.25 -3.83
N ALA A 139 -11.15 7.51 -4.83
CA ALA A 139 -9.72 7.30 -5.08
C ALA A 139 -8.98 8.63 -5.33
N THR A 140 -9.61 9.58 -6.01
CA THR A 140 -9.08 10.92 -6.24
C THR A 140 -9.00 11.71 -4.93
N PHE A 141 -10.04 11.66 -4.10
CA PHE A 141 -10.03 12.29 -2.77
C PHE A 141 -8.95 11.71 -1.86
N GLU A 142 -8.83 10.40 -1.79
CA GLU A 142 -7.79 9.73 -0.99
C GLU A 142 -6.39 10.13 -1.45
N SER A 143 -6.17 10.22 -2.76
CA SER A 143 -4.89 10.65 -3.34
C SER A 143 -4.55 12.09 -2.98
N ARG A 144 -5.52 13.02 -3.10
CA ARG A 144 -5.36 14.43 -2.71
C ARG A 144 -5.05 14.57 -1.22
N ARG A 145 -5.81 13.92 -0.34
CA ARG A 145 -5.54 13.94 1.12
C ARG A 145 -4.18 13.38 1.48
N ARG A 146 -3.68 12.38 0.72
CA ARG A 146 -2.33 11.85 0.91
C ARG A 146 -1.28 12.88 0.51
N ALA A 147 -1.43 13.51 -0.66
CA ALA A 147 -0.52 14.56 -1.14
C ALA A 147 -0.47 15.73 -0.17
N GLU A 148 -1.60 16.19 0.34
CA GLU A 148 -1.67 17.25 1.36
C GLU A 148 -0.91 16.87 2.63
N ARG A 149 -1.15 15.65 3.17
CA ARG A 149 -0.42 15.17 4.37
C ARG A 149 1.08 15.11 4.15
N VAL A 150 1.52 14.65 2.97
CA VAL A 150 2.94 14.62 2.61
C VAL A 150 3.49 16.05 2.54
N THR A 151 2.77 16.97 1.89
CA THR A 151 3.19 18.38 1.76
C THR A 151 3.33 19.06 3.12
N VAL A 152 2.37 18.85 4.03
CA VAL A 152 2.43 19.37 5.41
C VAL A 152 3.61 18.76 6.16
N ALA A 153 3.76 17.44 6.13
CA ALA A 153 4.87 16.75 6.80
C ALA A 153 6.24 17.21 6.28
N MET A 154 6.35 17.45 4.97
CA MET A 154 7.57 17.97 4.36
C MET A 154 7.87 19.41 4.80
N ARG A 155 6.84 20.25 4.93
CA ARG A 155 6.99 21.61 5.46
C ARG A 155 7.47 21.57 6.91
N GLU A 156 6.83 20.77 7.75
CA GLU A 156 7.22 20.61 9.16
C GLU A 156 8.65 20.10 9.34
N LEU A 157 9.08 19.15 8.47
CA LEU A 157 10.46 18.65 8.45
C LEU A 157 11.46 19.73 8.04
N LYS A 158 11.13 20.56 7.02
CA LYS A 158 11.98 21.67 6.57
C LYS A 158 12.10 22.77 7.62
N GLU A 159 11.04 23.04 8.35
CA GLU A 159 10.98 24.05 9.41
C GLU A 159 11.51 23.53 10.77
N GLY A 160 11.98 22.28 10.82
CA GLY A 160 12.53 21.67 12.05
C GLY A 160 11.47 21.34 13.11
N ARG A 161 10.18 21.52 12.80
CA ARG A 161 9.06 21.20 13.72
C ARG A 161 8.76 19.71 13.83
N ARG A 162 9.31 18.91 12.92
CA ARG A 162 9.17 17.45 12.91
C ARG A 162 10.52 16.81 12.66
N GLN A 163 10.75 15.66 13.29
CA GLN A 163 11.93 14.83 13.03
C GLN A 163 11.62 13.71 12.02
N THR A 164 12.62 13.29 11.27
CA THR A 164 12.52 12.07 10.46
C THR A 164 12.37 10.85 11.36
N ARG A 165 11.77 9.76 10.86
CA ARG A 165 11.61 8.51 11.62
C ARG A 165 12.94 7.94 12.14
N SER A 166 14.05 8.25 11.49
CA SER A 166 15.40 7.82 11.89
C SER A 166 16.13 8.84 12.78
N GLY A 167 15.48 9.94 13.17
CA GLY A 167 16.11 11.03 13.91
C GLY A 167 17.15 11.82 13.11
N LYS A 168 17.41 11.47 11.85
CA LYS A 168 18.39 12.15 11.00
C LYS A 168 17.80 13.44 10.41
N PRO A 169 18.63 14.46 10.14
CA PRO A 169 18.17 15.66 9.47
C PRO A 169 17.50 15.32 8.12
N TRP A 170 16.44 16.06 7.77
CA TRP A 170 15.69 15.92 6.53
C TRP A 170 16.54 16.07 5.25
N HIS A 171 17.52 16.96 5.32
CA HIS A 171 18.44 17.21 4.22
C HIS A 171 19.73 16.42 4.37
N ARG A 172 20.34 16.08 3.26
CA ARG A 172 21.69 15.54 3.25
C ARG A 172 22.62 16.54 3.96
N PRO A 173 23.46 16.09 4.91
CA PRO A 173 24.41 16.99 5.53
C PRO A 173 25.19 17.78 4.47
N ILE A 174 25.29 19.08 4.65
CA ILE A 174 26.09 19.93 3.76
C ILE A 174 27.54 19.47 3.87
N ARG A 175 28.01 18.73 2.88
CA ARG A 175 29.39 18.22 2.87
C ARG A 175 30.40 19.31 2.52
N VAL A 176 29.95 20.31 1.79
CA VAL A 176 30.79 21.44 1.32
C VAL A 176 30.38 22.66 2.12
N THR A 177 31.14 22.96 3.19
CA THR A 177 30.95 24.19 3.97
C THR A 177 31.49 25.39 3.17
N PRO A 178 31.07 26.65 3.49
CA PRO A 178 31.58 27.83 2.82
C PRO A 178 33.12 27.90 2.83
N GLU A 179 33.76 27.57 3.94
CA GLU A 179 35.22 27.53 4.09
C GLU A 179 35.88 26.50 3.17
N LYS A 180 35.28 25.30 3.07
CA LYS A 180 35.77 24.25 2.16
C LYS A 180 35.59 24.66 0.71
N LEU A 181 34.51 25.37 0.39
CA LEU A 181 34.27 25.87 -0.97
C LEU A 181 35.29 26.91 -1.34
N GLU A 182 35.58 27.86 -0.45
CA GLU A 182 36.60 28.89 -0.69
C GLU A 182 37.99 28.29 -0.90
N THR A 183 38.40 27.37 -0.02
CA THR A 183 39.68 26.63 -0.16
C THR A 183 39.74 25.89 -1.50
N LEU A 184 38.68 25.23 -1.86
CA LEU A 184 38.56 24.50 -3.13
C LEU A 184 38.75 25.44 -4.34
N LEU A 185 38.07 26.60 -4.34
CA LEU A 185 38.13 27.57 -5.42
C LEU A 185 39.54 28.20 -5.51
N LYS A 186 40.18 28.57 -4.37
CA LYS A 186 41.54 29.04 -4.32
C LYS A 186 42.55 28.04 -4.92
N LEU A 187 42.46 26.77 -4.53
CA LEU A 187 43.35 25.71 -5.06
C LEU A 187 43.14 25.50 -6.57
N ARG A 188 41.90 25.63 -7.06
CA ARG A 188 41.61 25.55 -8.48
C ARG A 188 42.11 26.74 -9.28
N ALA A 189 42.03 27.94 -8.72
CA ALA A 189 42.61 29.14 -9.32
C ALA A 189 44.13 29.00 -9.46
N LEU A 190 44.81 28.35 -8.51
CA LEU A 190 46.25 28.01 -8.57
C LEU A 190 46.55 26.82 -9.51
N GLY A 191 45.60 26.33 -10.31
CA GLY A 191 45.81 25.22 -11.24
C GLY A 191 45.99 23.84 -10.64
N LYS A 192 45.79 23.65 -9.35
CA LYS A 192 46.00 22.34 -8.67
C LYS A 192 45.06 21.26 -9.21
N PRO A 193 45.55 20.02 -9.42
CA PRO A 193 44.73 18.92 -9.94
C PRO A 193 43.62 18.55 -8.95
N TRP A 194 42.53 18.00 -9.45
CA TRP A 194 41.37 17.63 -8.63
C TRP A 194 41.67 16.62 -7.55
N ALA A 195 42.65 15.76 -7.74
CA ALA A 195 43.11 14.80 -6.71
C ALA A 195 43.66 15.52 -5.49
N THR A 196 44.55 16.50 -5.71
CA THR A 196 45.14 17.33 -4.66
C THR A 196 44.08 18.16 -3.94
N VAL A 197 43.16 18.79 -4.68
CA VAL A 197 42.05 19.56 -4.12
C VAL A 197 41.18 18.66 -3.23
N ALA A 198 40.81 17.47 -3.69
CA ALA A 198 40.01 16.51 -2.95
C ALA A 198 40.66 16.08 -1.64
N GLN A 199 41.96 15.82 -1.67
CA GLN A 199 42.77 15.44 -0.51
C GLN A 199 42.84 16.59 0.51
N THR A 200 43.12 17.81 0.08
CA THR A 200 43.24 18.99 0.94
C THR A 200 41.92 19.37 1.62
N VAL A 201 40.82 19.33 0.87
CA VAL A 201 39.51 19.69 1.37
C VAL A 201 38.84 18.55 2.15
N GLY A 202 39.36 17.32 2.04
CA GLY A 202 38.78 16.13 2.68
C GLY A 202 37.42 15.75 2.10
N LEU A 203 37.26 15.86 0.78
CA LEU A 203 36.02 15.55 0.07
C LEU A 203 36.30 14.73 -1.20
N PRO A 204 35.39 13.86 -1.64
CA PRO A 204 35.54 13.15 -2.90
C PRO A 204 35.70 14.11 -4.10
N ALA A 205 36.59 13.78 -5.05
CA ALA A 205 36.89 14.63 -6.20
C ALA A 205 35.62 15.03 -7.01
N ASN A 206 34.67 14.13 -7.16
CA ASN A 206 33.39 14.41 -7.84
C ASN A 206 32.54 15.42 -7.07
N THR A 207 32.58 15.39 -5.74
CA THR A 207 31.90 16.39 -4.88
C THR A 207 32.54 17.77 -5.06
N CYS A 208 33.87 17.83 -5.10
CA CYS A 208 34.63 19.05 -5.37
C CYS A 208 34.28 19.63 -6.75
N LYS A 209 34.29 18.81 -7.81
CA LYS A 209 33.91 19.22 -9.18
C LYS A 209 32.51 19.83 -9.23
N SER A 210 31.53 19.13 -8.62
CA SER A 210 30.12 19.58 -8.57
C SER A 210 29.97 20.89 -7.81
N ALA A 211 30.71 21.07 -6.70
CA ALA A 211 30.66 22.29 -5.90
C ALA A 211 31.25 23.48 -6.67
N ALA A 212 32.38 23.30 -7.33
CA ALA A 212 32.99 24.35 -8.15
C ALA A 212 32.08 24.75 -9.34
N TRP A 213 31.45 23.77 -9.99
CA TRP A 213 30.51 24.06 -11.09
C TRP A 213 29.31 24.86 -10.61
N LYS A 214 28.73 24.50 -9.45
CA LYS A 214 27.62 25.26 -8.84
C LYS A 214 28.04 26.70 -8.51
N ALA A 215 29.19 26.88 -7.87
CA ALA A 215 29.69 28.21 -7.51
C ALA A 215 29.85 29.12 -8.73
N ARG A 216 30.34 28.61 -9.85
CA ARG A 216 30.44 29.36 -11.12
C ARG A 216 29.07 29.82 -11.65
N ARG A 217 28.03 28.99 -11.51
CA ARG A 217 26.67 29.32 -11.98
C ARG A 217 25.94 30.32 -11.08
N THR A 218 26.27 30.39 -9.80
CA THR A 218 25.61 31.26 -8.82
C THR A 218 26.35 32.59 -8.60
N GLY A 219 27.40 32.86 -9.39
CA GLY A 219 28.19 34.09 -9.26
C GLY A 219 29.00 34.16 -7.96
N ALA A 220 29.07 33.09 -7.17
CA ALA A 220 29.88 33.00 -5.95
C ALA A 220 31.36 32.71 -6.29
N ASN A 221 31.89 33.42 -7.29
CA ASN A 221 33.31 33.38 -7.60
C ASN A 221 33.97 34.52 -6.82
N PRO A 222 34.89 34.29 -5.89
CA PRO A 222 35.73 35.39 -5.39
C PRO A 222 36.54 35.86 -6.62
N GLU A 223 36.35 37.12 -6.96
CA GLU A 223 37.16 37.80 -7.97
C GLU A 223 38.63 37.60 -7.68
N VAL A 224 39.36 37.14 -8.72
CA VAL A 224 40.83 37.30 -8.81
C VAL A 224 41.08 38.67 -9.41
#